data_11e45bbeaca4847eda67cb40612de437
#
_entry.id   11e45bbeaca4847eda67cb40612de437
#
_cell.length_a   1.000
_cell.length_b   1.000
_cell.length_c   1.000
_cell.angle_alpha   90.00
_cell.angle_beta   90.00
_cell.angle_gamma   90.00
#
_symmetry.space_group_name_H-M   'P 1'
#
loop_
_entity.id
_entity.type
_entity.pdbx_description
1 polymer ?
#
loop_
_entity_poly.entity_id
_entity_poly.type
_entity_poly.pdbx_seq_one_letter_code
_entity_poly.pdbx_strand_id
1 'polypeptide(L)'
;MARSFNSLAPVLITFSCFLCLLACYYVISSSSSSSSSSSSSSEASSDGFLGCLTDNNVPVFTQSSHFFMPLLNASIRNPKFFVNTTVRPLYIVMPTTTPHVQAAVRCGSENNMSIRVRSGGHDYEGLSYRSVNVGDFALLDLSKLHKVCVDTQAKTAWVDSGATLGELYYKIGNASNMLGFPAGLCPTVGIGGHFSGGGFGMMMRKYGLSIDNIINAELVDAKGRLLNKTTMGEDVFWAIRGGGGGSFGVVVKWQVTLVPVPPSVTVFNVSVSLGQGAVDVVTKWQQVGPTMPRDLSIRVLIKNKRAEFQALFLGTCEALLPVMNKNFPELRFNRSDCREMTWLQSAPYIYLGKDSSVEDLLKRNTSTFF
;
A
#
# COMPACT_ATOMS: atom_id res chain seq x y z
N MET A 1 22.61 55.94 -20.06
CA MET A 1 21.17 56.27 -20.24
C MET A 1 20.35 55.08 -19.82
N ALA A 2 19.83 55.10 -18.60
CA ALA A 2 18.96 54.04 -18.06
C ALA A 2 17.51 54.52 -18.23
N ARG A 3 16.66 53.69 -18.83
CA ARG A 3 15.21 53.87 -18.83
C ARG A 3 14.56 52.93 -17.85
N SER A 4 13.95 53.51 -16.84
CA SER A 4 13.05 52.94 -15.86
C SER A 4 11.81 52.32 -16.55
N PHE A 5 11.47 51.06 -16.24
CA PHE A 5 10.16 50.49 -16.50
C PHE A 5 9.41 50.39 -15.18
N ASN A 6 8.37 51.17 -15.04
CA ASN A 6 7.46 51.21 -13.91
C ASN A 6 6.63 49.90 -13.84
N SER A 7 6.61 49.33 -12.65
CA SER A 7 5.82 48.13 -12.27
C SER A 7 4.35 48.51 -12.00
N LEU A 8 3.44 48.13 -12.90
CA LEU A 8 1.99 48.16 -12.67
C LEU A 8 1.35 46.77 -12.65
N ALA A 9 2.17 45.69 -12.73
CA ALA A 9 1.68 44.34 -12.80
C ALA A 9 1.16 43.70 -11.48
N PRO A 10 1.62 44.05 -10.26
CA PRO A 10 1.18 43.36 -9.05
C PRO A 10 -0.20 43.79 -8.53
N VAL A 11 -0.71 44.98 -8.92
CA VAL A 11 -2.00 45.49 -8.38
C VAL A 11 -3.22 44.88 -9.05
N LEU A 12 -3.12 44.49 -10.34
CA LEU A 12 -4.22 43.86 -11.08
C LEU A 12 -4.45 42.40 -10.70
N ILE A 13 -3.40 41.68 -10.28
CA ILE A 13 -3.51 40.26 -9.88
C ILE A 13 -4.18 40.09 -8.50
N THR A 14 -3.92 41.04 -7.57
CA THR A 14 -4.55 41.02 -6.24
C THR A 14 -6.04 41.34 -6.27
N PHE A 15 -6.48 42.22 -7.21
CA PHE A 15 -7.92 42.53 -7.35
C PHE A 15 -8.74 41.39 -7.98
N SER A 16 -8.15 40.65 -8.90
CA SER A 16 -8.81 39.47 -9.51
C SER A 16 -8.99 38.31 -8.51
N CYS A 17 -8.02 38.07 -7.64
CA CYS A 17 -8.16 37.05 -6.57
C CYS A 17 -9.22 37.42 -5.52
N PHE A 18 -9.36 38.70 -5.19
CA PHE A 18 -10.35 39.15 -4.20
C PHE A 18 -11.80 39.03 -4.73
N LEU A 19 -12.03 39.23 -6.02
CA LEU A 19 -13.33 39.04 -6.67
C LEU A 19 -13.72 37.57 -6.79
N CYS A 20 -12.75 36.67 -7.03
CA CYS A 20 -13.01 35.20 -7.00
C CYS A 20 -13.37 34.69 -5.60
N LEU A 21 -12.73 35.22 -4.56
CA LEU A 21 -13.03 34.83 -3.17
C LEU A 21 -14.41 35.33 -2.71
N LEU A 22 -14.83 36.53 -3.14
CA LEU A 22 -16.17 37.07 -2.87
C LEU A 22 -17.27 36.28 -3.64
N ALA A 23 -17.02 35.85 -4.86
CA ALA A 23 -17.94 35.00 -5.61
C ALA A 23 -18.10 33.61 -4.99
N CYS A 24 -17.03 32.99 -4.48
CA CYS A 24 -17.10 31.75 -3.72
C CYS A 24 -17.87 31.93 -2.39
N TYR A 25 -17.70 33.06 -1.69
CA TYR A 25 -18.43 33.31 -0.43
C TYR A 25 -19.94 33.50 -0.66
N TYR A 26 -20.34 34.13 -1.77
CA TYR A 26 -21.76 34.35 -2.10
C TYR A 26 -22.46 33.04 -2.53
N VAL A 27 -21.76 32.12 -3.21
CA VAL A 27 -22.32 30.80 -3.58
C VAL A 27 -22.48 29.89 -2.35
N ILE A 28 -21.63 30.02 -1.32
CA ILE A 28 -21.72 29.24 -0.09
C ILE A 28 -22.81 29.78 0.85
N SER A 29 -23.13 31.10 0.79
CA SER A 29 -24.12 31.73 1.69
C SER A 29 -25.59 31.58 1.22
N SER A 30 -25.87 31.13 -0.01
CA SER A 30 -27.22 31.03 -0.56
C SER A 30 -27.83 29.62 -0.48
N SER A 31 -27.16 28.65 0.18
CA SER A 31 -27.67 27.29 0.32
C SER A 31 -28.06 26.86 1.74
N SER A 32 -28.42 27.81 2.61
CA SER A 32 -28.93 27.49 3.94
C SER A 32 -30.36 27.94 4.12
N SER A 33 -31.32 27.17 3.60
CA SER A 33 -32.68 27.11 4.17
C SER A 33 -33.43 25.85 3.72
N SER A 34 -34.04 25.23 4.72
CA SER A 34 -35.00 24.11 4.70
C SER A 34 -34.38 22.70 4.74
N SER A 35 -34.82 21.81 5.54
CA SER A 35 -35.83 21.57 6.51
C SER A 35 -35.69 20.13 7.01
N SER A 36 -35.93 19.91 8.26
CA SER A 36 -36.08 18.65 8.97
C SER A 36 -36.99 17.63 8.26
N SER A 37 -36.41 16.57 7.68
CA SER A 37 -37.08 15.29 7.41
C SER A 37 -36.06 14.23 6.93
N SER A 38 -35.11 13.79 7.79
CA SER A 38 -34.00 12.94 7.34
C SER A 38 -33.84 11.58 8.05
N SER A 39 -34.83 11.14 8.85
CA SER A 39 -34.74 9.81 9.48
C SER A 39 -35.31 8.66 8.66
N SER A 40 -36.25 8.93 7.69
CA SER A 40 -36.88 7.87 6.89
C SER A 40 -36.13 7.52 5.60
N SER A 41 -35.23 8.41 5.13
CA SER A 41 -34.50 8.18 3.87
C SER A 41 -33.24 7.33 4.04
N SER A 42 -32.62 7.28 5.23
CA SER A 42 -31.40 6.47 5.49
C SER A 42 -31.73 4.99 5.70
N GLU A 43 -32.85 4.66 6.36
CA GLU A 43 -33.24 3.26 6.56
C GLU A 43 -33.69 2.62 5.23
N ALA A 44 -34.43 3.32 4.41
CA ALA A 44 -34.86 2.81 3.09
C ALA A 44 -33.66 2.58 2.13
N SER A 45 -32.63 3.41 2.21
CA SER A 45 -31.40 3.23 1.38
C SER A 45 -30.53 2.09 1.85
N SER A 46 -30.44 1.82 3.16
CA SER A 46 -29.68 0.72 3.72
C SER A 46 -30.29 -0.65 3.39
N ASP A 47 -31.63 -0.76 3.49
CA ASP A 47 -32.35 -1.98 3.13
C ASP A 47 -32.25 -2.29 1.63
N GLY A 48 -32.31 -1.26 0.77
CA GLY A 48 -32.10 -1.42 -0.67
C GLY A 48 -30.72 -1.93 -1.03
N PHE A 49 -29.68 -1.41 -0.37
CA PHE A 49 -28.30 -1.89 -0.59
C PHE A 49 -28.12 -3.36 -0.18
N LEU A 50 -28.61 -3.75 0.99
CA LEU A 50 -28.54 -5.13 1.46
C LEU A 50 -29.31 -6.08 0.56
N GLY A 51 -30.52 -5.70 0.13
CA GLY A 51 -31.34 -6.44 -0.82
C GLY A 51 -30.61 -6.67 -2.15
N CYS A 52 -30.07 -5.60 -2.74
CA CYS A 52 -29.30 -5.66 -3.98
C CYS A 52 -28.07 -6.62 -3.86
N LEU A 53 -27.32 -6.58 -2.75
CA LEU A 53 -26.20 -7.50 -2.54
C LEU A 53 -26.66 -8.95 -2.42
N THR A 54 -27.77 -9.20 -1.74
CA THR A 54 -28.36 -10.52 -1.55
C THR A 54 -28.81 -11.12 -2.88
N ASP A 55 -29.52 -10.34 -3.70
CA ASP A 55 -29.98 -10.74 -5.04
C ASP A 55 -28.83 -11.10 -5.98
N ASN A 56 -27.64 -10.48 -5.78
CA ASN A 56 -26.43 -10.78 -6.53
C ASN A 56 -25.54 -11.85 -5.83
N ASN A 57 -26.01 -12.52 -4.78
CA ASN A 57 -25.28 -13.52 -4.00
C ASN A 57 -23.94 -13.01 -3.44
N VAL A 58 -23.80 -11.74 -3.14
CA VAL A 58 -22.59 -11.15 -2.59
C VAL A 58 -22.55 -11.40 -1.08
N PRO A 59 -21.49 -12.05 -0.53
CA PRO A 59 -21.36 -12.25 0.91
C PRO A 59 -21.29 -10.90 1.66
N VAL A 60 -22.22 -10.69 2.58
CA VAL A 60 -22.33 -9.46 3.37
C VAL A 60 -22.64 -9.77 4.83
N PHE A 61 -22.08 -9.00 5.75
CA PHE A 61 -22.25 -9.11 7.19
C PHE A 61 -22.72 -7.78 7.75
N THR A 62 -23.86 -7.80 8.46
CA THR A 62 -24.43 -6.65 9.16
C THR A 62 -23.87 -6.53 10.57
N GLN A 63 -24.02 -5.38 11.22
CA GLN A 63 -23.58 -5.15 12.61
C GLN A 63 -24.20 -6.12 13.63
N SER A 64 -25.37 -6.70 13.32
CA SER A 64 -26.01 -7.75 14.15
C SER A 64 -25.38 -9.14 14.02
N SER A 65 -24.56 -9.37 12.98
CA SER A 65 -23.88 -10.63 12.78
C SER A 65 -22.76 -10.82 13.82
N HIS A 66 -22.70 -12.01 14.46
CA HIS A 66 -21.61 -12.36 15.38
C HIS A 66 -20.21 -12.40 14.70
N PHE A 67 -20.15 -12.50 13.37
CA PHE A 67 -18.89 -12.44 12.61
C PHE A 67 -18.44 -10.99 12.34
N PHE A 68 -19.30 -9.98 12.49
CA PHE A 68 -18.99 -8.61 12.09
C PHE A 68 -17.75 -8.07 12.79
N MET A 69 -17.72 -8.11 14.12
CA MET A 69 -16.58 -7.59 14.90
C MET A 69 -15.28 -8.34 14.68
N PRO A 70 -15.27 -9.70 14.65
CA PRO A 70 -14.08 -10.46 14.25
C PRO A 70 -13.54 -10.09 12.87
N LEU A 71 -14.40 -9.94 11.86
CA LEU A 71 -14.02 -9.55 10.50
C LEU A 71 -13.51 -8.10 10.43
N LEU A 72 -14.16 -7.18 11.14
CA LEU A 72 -13.70 -5.79 11.21
C LEU A 72 -12.31 -5.72 11.82
N ASN A 73 -12.08 -6.41 12.94
CA ASN A 73 -10.82 -6.43 13.68
C ASN A 73 -9.67 -7.12 12.96
N ALA A 74 -9.95 -8.10 12.12
CA ALA A 74 -8.93 -8.96 11.49
C ALA A 74 -7.83 -8.18 10.75
N SER A 75 -8.13 -6.97 10.27
CA SER A 75 -7.21 -6.13 9.51
C SER A 75 -7.15 -4.68 9.99
N ILE A 76 -7.48 -4.41 11.25
CA ILE A 76 -7.19 -3.12 11.88
C ILE A 76 -5.75 -3.14 12.37
N ARG A 77 -4.87 -2.38 11.71
CA ARG A 77 -3.43 -2.34 12.02
C ARG A 77 -3.07 -1.20 12.96
N ASN A 78 -3.89 -0.14 13.04
CA ASN A 78 -3.68 0.97 13.95
C ASN A 78 -4.78 1.01 15.02
N PRO A 79 -4.50 0.52 16.27
CA PRO A 79 -5.50 0.46 17.33
C PRO A 79 -5.99 1.83 17.79
N LYS A 80 -5.27 2.92 17.48
CA LYS A 80 -5.73 4.31 17.69
C LYS A 80 -7.11 4.57 17.07
N PHE A 81 -7.42 3.92 15.94
CA PHE A 81 -8.66 4.06 15.22
C PHE A 81 -9.67 2.93 15.49
N PHE A 82 -9.47 2.19 16.59
CA PHE A 82 -10.42 1.17 17.05
C PHE A 82 -10.90 1.50 18.46
N VAL A 83 -11.51 2.67 18.60
CA VAL A 83 -12.12 3.16 19.84
C VAL A 83 -13.64 3.32 19.67
N ASN A 84 -14.36 3.51 20.79
CA ASN A 84 -15.83 3.60 20.76
C ASN A 84 -16.38 4.76 19.90
N THR A 85 -15.60 5.82 19.73
CA THR A 85 -15.97 6.99 18.91
C THR A 85 -15.66 6.84 17.43
N THR A 86 -14.99 5.75 17.02
CA THR A 86 -14.69 5.49 15.60
C THR A 86 -15.98 5.12 14.85
N VAL A 87 -16.29 5.87 13.80
CA VAL A 87 -17.40 5.53 12.90
C VAL A 87 -17.11 4.22 12.18
N ARG A 88 -17.96 3.24 12.41
CA ARG A 88 -17.84 1.87 11.87
C ARG A 88 -18.70 1.71 10.63
N PRO A 89 -18.37 0.78 9.72
CA PRO A 89 -19.22 0.46 8.58
C PRO A 89 -20.57 -0.12 9.04
N LEU A 90 -21.64 0.10 8.27
CA LEU A 90 -22.91 -0.61 8.46
C LEU A 90 -22.79 -2.06 7.99
N TYR A 91 -22.03 -2.29 6.92
CA TYR A 91 -21.89 -3.59 6.27
C TYR A 91 -20.42 -3.90 6.03
N ILE A 92 -20.05 -5.19 6.16
CA ILE A 92 -18.79 -5.74 5.65
C ILE A 92 -19.15 -6.63 4.47
N VAL A 93 -18.78 -6.21 3.27
CA VAL A 93 -18.96 -6.95 2.01
C VAL A 93 -17.68 -7.70 1.70
N MET A 94 -17.75 -9.03 1.54
CA MET A 94 -16.58 -9.90 1.33
C MET A 94 -16.66 -10.61 -0.03
N PRO A 95 -16.33 -9.94 -1.14
CA PRO A 95 -16.39 -10.52 -2.47
C PRO A 95 -15.43 -11.71 -2.58
N THR A 96 -15.88 -12.79 -3.20
CA THR A 96 -15.08 -13.98 -3.52
C THR A 96 -14.74 -14.07 -5.01
N THR A 97 -15.36 -13.21 -5.83
CA THR A 97 -15.16 -13.13 -7.27
C THR A 97 -15.20 -11.68 -7.75
N THR A 98 -14.65 -11.40 -8.94
CA THR A 98 -14.73 -10.06 -9.56
C THR A 98 -16.18 -9.62 -9.81
N PRO A 99 -17.12 -10.47 -10.28
CA PRO A 99 -18.55 -10.11 -10.37
C PRO A 99 -19.16 -9.64 -9.06
N HIS A 100 -18.77 -10.18 -7.90
CA HIS A 100 -19.24 -9.67 -6.60
C HIS A 100 -18.75 -8.25 -6.33
N VAL A 101 -17.52 -7.89 -6.75
CA VAL A 101 -17.03 -6.50 -6.64
C VAL A 101 -17.84 -5.57 -7.55
N GLN A 102 -18.12 -6.00 -8.79
CA GLN A 102 -18.95 -5.25 -9.73
C GLN A 102 -20.36 -5.01 -9.18
N ALA A 103 -20.98 -6.05 -8.63
CA ALA A 103 -22.29 -5.94 -7.99
C ALA A 103 -22.25 -4.98 -6.79
N ALA A 104 -21.26 -5.11 -5.89
CA ALA A 104 -21.14 -4.25 -4.73
C ALA A 104 -21.02 -2.76 -5.11
N VAL A 105 -20.24 -2.44 -6.15
CA VAL A 105 -20.10 -1.07 -6.65
C VAL A 105 -21.41 -0.55 -7.22
N ARG A 106 -22.13 -1.34 -8.06
CA ARG A 106 -23.44 -0.95 -8.61
C ARG A 106 -24.48 -0.74 -7.51
N CYS A 107 -24.61 -1.73 -6.60
CA CYS A 107 -25.53 -1.62 -5.47
C CYS A 107 -25.24 -0.39 -4.60
N GLY A 108 -23.95 -0.07 -4.38
CA GLY A 108 -23.55 1.14 -3.66
C GLY A 108 -24.01 2.42 -4.37
N SER A 109 -23.80 2.50 -5.68
CA SER A 109 -24.22 3.65 -6.49
C SER A 109 -25.74 3.81 -6.53
N GLU A 110 -26.48 2.72 -6.73
CA GLU A 110 -27.94 2.71 -6.85
C GLU A 110 -28.65 3.08 -5.53
N ASN A 111 -28.02 2.76 -4.39
CA ASN A 111 -28.58 2.98 -3.06
C ASN A 111 -27.87 4.10 -2.27
N ASN A 112 -27.07 4.93 -2.93
CA ASN A 112 -26.31 6.03 -2.32
C ASN A 112 -25.47 5.60 -1.10
N MET A 113 -24.95 4.35 -1.12
CA MET A 113 -24.08 3.79 -0.09
C MET A 113 -22.61 4.04 -0.41
N SER A 114 -21.92 4.80 0.43
CA SER A 114 -20.46 5.00 0.30
C SER A 114 -19.71 3.69 0.51
N ILE A 115 -18.70 3.41 -0.34
CA ILE A 115 -17.88 2.21 -0.24
C ILE A 115 -16.45 2.58 0.15
N ARG A 116 -15.92 1.92 1.18
CA ARG A 116 -14.50 1.94 1.54
C ARG A 116 -13.88 0.60 1.21
N VAL A 117 -12.77 0.63 0.46
CA VAL A 117 -12.09 -0.60 0.04
C VAL A 117 -10.98 -0.94 1.01
N ARG A 118 -10.94 -2.19 1.48
CA ARG A 118 -9.87 -2.72 2.33
C ARG A 118 -9.15 -3.87 1.62
N SER A 119 -7.84 -3.74 1.45
CA SER A 119 -6.92 -4.81 1.07
C SER A 119 -6.26 -5.39 2.34
N GLY A 120 -5.12 -4.85 2.79
CA GLY A 120 -4.42 -5.29 4.01
C GLY A 120 -4.75 -4.50 5.28
N GLY A 121 -5.48 -3.39 5.18
CA GLY A 121 -5.84 -2.55 6.33
C GLY A 121 -4.68 -1.75 6.93
N HIS A 122 -3.60 -1.50 6.19
CA HIS A 122 -2.39 -0.82 6.66
C HIS A 122 -2.40 0.71 6.49
N ASP A 123 -3.53 1.30 6.11
CA ASP A 123 -3.64 2.75 6.05
C ASP A 123 -3.35 3.36 7.43
N TYR A 124 -2.40 4.31 7.51
CA TYR A 124 -1.96 4.89 8.78
C TYR A 124 -3.05 5.72 9.46
N GLU A 125 -3.97 6.29 8.69
CA GLU A 125 -5.12 7.03 9.19
C GLU A 125 -6.37 6.15 9.35
N GLY A 126 -6.28 4.85 9.05
CA GLY A 126 -7.38 3.89 9.16
C GLY A 126 -8.52 4.10 8.15
N LEU A 127 -8.31 4.88 7.08
CA LEU A 127 -9.36 5.25 6.13
C LEU A 127 -9.90 4.06 5.33
N SER A 128 -9.19 2.94 5.31
CA SER A 128 -9.66 1.70 4.69
C SER A 128 -10.74 0.97 5.49
N TYR A 129 -11.03 1.38 6.75
CA TYR A 129 -12.02 0.71 7.60
C TYR A 129 -12.82 1.65 8.52
N ARG A 130 -12.60 2.98 8.45
CA ARG A 130 -13.38 3.98 9.17
C ARG A 130 -13.80 5.12 8.25
N SER A 131 -14.78 5.91 8.65
CA SER A 131 -15.10 7.19 8.04
C SER A 131 -14.65 8.35 8.94
N VAL A 132 -14.14 9.42 8.34
CA VAL A 132 -13.86 10.71 9.01
C VAL A 132 -15.06 11.65 8.91
N ASN A 133 -15.93 11.45 7.92
CA ASN A 133 -17.17 12.19 7.76
C ASN A 133 -18.31 11.42 8.44
N VAL A 134 -19.26 12.13 9.01
CA VAL A 134 -20.47 11.53 9.53
C VAL A 134 -21.29 11.04 8.33
N GLY A 135 -21.51 9.74 8.25
CA GLY A 135 -22.29 9.13 7.17
C GLY A 135 -22.12 7.62 7.13
N ASP A 136 -23.13 6.95 6.64
CA ASP A 136 -23.17 5.50 6.48
C ASP A 136 -22.26 5.05 5.35
N PHE A 137 -21.53 3.95 5.58
CA PHE A 137 -20.67 3.36 4.57
C PHE A 137 -20.60 1.84 4.70
N ALA A 138 -20.29 1.18 3.60
CA ALA A 138 -19.99 -0.23 3.53
C ALA A 138 -18.48 -0.45 3.37
N LEU A 139 -17.93 -1.43 4.07
CA LEU A 139 -16.56 -1.88 3.94
C LEU A 139 -16.50 -3.02 2.91
N LEU A 140 -15.88 -2.77 1.76
CA LEU A 140 -15.58 -3.79 0.75
C LEU A 140 -14.21 -4.42 1.05
N ASP A 141 -14.24 -5.59 1.67
CA ASP A 141 -13.02 -6.31 2.11
C ASP A 141 -12.57 -7.32 1.06
N LEU A 142 -11.45 -7.04 0.43
CA LEU A 142 -10.89 -7.88 -0.65
C LEU A 142 -10.15 -9.11 -0.16
N SER A 143 -10.08 -9.39 1.14
CA SER A 143 -9.25 -10.46 1.72
C SER A 143 -9.52 -11.88 1.16
N LYS A 144 -10.70 -12.12 0.58
CA LYS A 144 -11.05 -13.37 -0.10
C LYS A 144 -10.60 -13.43 -1.56
N LEU A 145 -10.21 -12.30 -2.15
CA LEU A 145 -9.59 -12.22 -3.47
C LEU A 145 -8.07 -12.13 -3.28
N HIS A 146 -7.41 -13.29 -3.09
CA HIS A 146 -5.99 -13.34 -2.76
C HIS A 146 -5.18 -14.39 -3.54
N LYS A 147 -5.67 -14.74 -4.73
CA LYS A 147 -4.97 -15.68 -5.60
C LYS A 147 -3.69 -15.05 -6.16
N VAL A 148 -2.62 -15.84 -6.20
CA VAL A 148 -1.34 -15.52 -6.84
C VAL A 148 -0.99 -16.62 -7.81
N CYS A 149 -0.87 -16.29 -9.11
CA CYS A 149 -0.53 -17.21 -10.18
C CYS A 149 0.80 -16.78 -10.79
N VAL A 150 1.86 -17.56 -10.59
CA VAL A 150 3.21 -17.31 -11.11
C VAL A 150 3.42 -18.08 -12.40
N ASP A 151 3.88 -17.39 -13.44
CA ASP A 151 4.39 -17.97 -14.68
C ASP A 151 5.92 -17.74 -14.73
N THR A 152 6.67 -18.80 -14.48
CA THR A 152 8.14 -18.74 -14.46
C THR A 152 8.76 -18.66 -15.84
N GLN A 153 8.07 -19.11 -16.88
CA GLN A 153 8.55 -19.04 -18.27
C GLN A 153 8.40 -17.62 -18.81
N ALA A 154 7.20 -17.02 -18.64
CA ALA A 154 6.96 -15.63 -19.01
C ALA A 154 7.59 -14.64 -18.00
N LYS A 155 8.07 -15.10 -16.85
CA LYS A 155 8.56 -14.27 -15.74
C LYS A 155 7.54 -13.22 -15.32
N THR A 156 6.29 -13.62 -15.18
CA THR A 156 5.18 -12.76 -14.76
C THR A 156 4.37 -13.40 -13.66
N ALA A 157 3.56 -12.59 -12.97
CA ALA A 157 2.55 -13.11 -12.06
C ALA A 157 1.27 -12.27 -12.15
N TRP A 158 0.12 -12.94 -12.07
CA TRP A 158 -1.14 -12.32 -11.74
C TRP A 158 -1.38 -12.44 -10.23
N VAL A 159 -1.73 -11.32 -9.60
CA VAL A 159 -1.97 -11.26 -8.15
C VAL A 159 -3.24 -10.47 -7.86
N ASP A 160 -4.12 -11.05 -7.06
CA ASP A 160 -5.34 -10.40 -6.60
C ASP A 160 -5.01 -9.31 -5.56
N SER A 161 -5.78 -8.21 -5.57
CA SER A 161 -5.53 -7.05 -4.69
C SER A 161 -5.73 -7.33 -3.20
N GLY A 162 -6.45 -8.38 -2.83
CA GLY A 162 -6.60 -8.81 -1.44
C GLY A 162 -5.49 -9.77 -0.96
N ALA A 163 -4.56 -10.17 -1.84
CA ALA A 163 -3.35 -10.87 -1.43
C ALA A 163 -2.43 -9.96 -0.60
N THR A 164 -1.57 -10.57 0.20
CA THR A 164 -0.53 -9.86 0.96
C THR A 164 0.83 -9.97 0.28
N LEU A 165 1.76 -9.09 0.65
CA LEU A 165 3.15 -9.15 0.17
C LEU A 165 3.81 -10.48 0.53
N GLY A 166 3.54 -11.01 1.73
CA GLY A 166 4.05 -12.31 2.16
C GLY A 166 3.59 -13.45 1.27
N GLU A 167 2.29 -13.49 0.92
CA GLU A 167 1.73 -14.49 0.00
C GLU A 167 2.34 -14.39 -1.40
N LEU A 168 2.56 -13.17 -1.90
CA LEU A 168 3.23 -12.94 -3.18
C LEU A 168 4.65 -13.48 -3.16
N TYR A 169 5.45 -13.11 -2.16
CA TYR A 169 6.85 -13.54 -2.03
C TYR A 169 6.97 -15.06 -1.88
N TYR A 170 6.12 -15.65 -1.04
CA TYR A 170 6.07 -17.09 -0.83
C TYR A 170 5.78 -17.83 -2.14
N LYS A 171 4.79 -17.37 -2.92
CA LYS A 171 4.43 -18.00 -4.20
C LYS A 171 5.53 -17.87 -5.26
N ILE A 172 6.19 -16.70 -5.35
CA ILE A 172 7.30 -16.49 -6.29
C ILE A 172 8.49 -17.36 -5.90
N GLY A 173 8.92 -17.32 -4.65
CA GLY A 173 10.12 -18.03 -4.19
C GLY A 173 9.97 -19.55 -4.22
N ASN A 174 8.75 -20.08 -4.01
CA ASN A 174 8.47 -21.51 -4.18
C ASN A 174 8.41 -21.93 -5.65
N ALA A 175 8.06 -21.02 -6.56
CA ALA A 175 8.05 -21.32 -8.00
C ALA A 175 9.46 -21.25 -8.60
N SER A 176 10.34 -20.37 -8.08
CA SER A 176 11.72 -20.22 -8.58
C SER A 176 12.59 -19.50 -7.55
N ASN A 177 13.79 -20.03 -7.30
CA ASN A 177 14.82 -19.36 -6.49
C ASN A 177 15.63 -18.31 -7.27
N MET A 178 15.32 -18.10 -8.55
CA MET A 178 15.98 -17.16 -9.46
C MET A 178 15.08 -15.97 -9.81
N LEU A 179 13.87 -15.92 -9.27
CA LEU A 179 12.91 -14.84 -9.50
C LEU A 179 12.52 -14.18 -8.18
N GLY A 180 12.31 -12.86 -8.24
CA GLY A 180 11.85 -12.04 -7.14
C GLY A 180 10.90 -10.96 -7.61
N PHE A 181 10.47 -10.10 -6.67
CA PHE A 181 9.64 -8.93 -6.97
C PHE A 181 10.02 -7.76 -6.06
N PRO A 182 10.24 -6.53 -6.59
CA PRO A 182 10.60 -5.36 -5.79
C PRO A 182 9.34 -4.77 -5.14
N ALA A 183 9.12 -5.12 -3.87
CA ALA A 183 8.04 -4.57 -3.06
C ALA A 183 8.46 -4.46 -1.59
N GLY A 184 7.56 -4.03 -0.72
CA GLY A 184 7.81 -3.72 0.68
C GLY A 184 8.14 -4.93 1.55
N LEU A 185 8.51 -4.68 2.79
CA LEU A 185 9.01 -5.69 3.71
C LEU A 185 7.93 -6.35 4.57
N CYS A 186 6.92 -5.59 4.99
CA CYS A 186 5.90 -6.09 5.91
C CYS A 186 5.00 -7.12 5.21
N PRO A 187 5.02 -8.40 5.62
CA PRO A 187 4.32 -9.46 4.91
C PRO A 187 2.79 -9.32 4.92
N THR A 188 2.21 -8.62 5.90
CA THR A 188 0.75 -8.46 6.02
C THR A 188 0.20 -7.26 5.25
N VAL A 189 1.05 -6.43 4.63
CA VAL A 189 0.61 -5.33 3.77
C VAL A 189 -0.09 -5.90 2.53
N GLY A 190 -1.28 -5.37 2.24
CA GLY A 190 -2.08 -5.81 1.11
C GLY A 190 -1.56 -5.25 -0.22
N ILE A 191 -1.55 -6.11 -1.23
CA ILE A 191 -1.09 -5.80 -2.59
C ILE A 191 -1.84 -4.59 -3.17
N GLY A 192 -3.16 -4.54 -3.03
CA GLY A 192 -3.97 -3.46 -3.61
C GLY A 192 -3.53 -2.07 -3.15
N GLY A 193 -3.37 -1.86 -1.84
CA GLY A 193 -2.91 -0.58 -1.30
C GLY A 193 -1.44 -0.31 -1.60
N HIS A 194 -0.59 -1.33 -1.50
CA HIS A 194 0.85 -1.18 -1.70
C HIS A 194 1.20 -0.77 -3.13
N PHE A 195 0.65 -1.45 -4.12
CA PHE A 195 0.89 -1.14 -5.53
C PHE A 195 0.24 0.18 -5.95
N SER A 196 -0.97 0.45 -5.48
CA SER A 196 -1.62 1.74 -5.75
C SER A 196 -0.84 2.95 -5.24
N GLY A 197 -0.04 2.79 -4.19
CA GLY A 197 0.78 3.84 -3.58
C GLY A 197 2.24 3.88 -4.04
N GLY A 198 2.62 3.07 -5.04
CA GLY A 198 4.00 3.02 -5.55
C GLY A 198 4.74 1.73 -5.21
N GLY A 199 4.81 1.36 -3.94
CA GLY A 199 5.43 0.12 -3.46
C GLY A 199 6.95 0.14 -3.49
N PHE A 200 7.59 0.55 -2.40
CA PHE A 200 9.05 0.55 -2.26
C PHE A 200 9.54 -0.56 -1.34
N GLY A 201 10.79 -1.00 -1.54
CA GLY A 201 11.42 -2.03 -0.73
C GLY A 201 12.90 -2.21 -1.02
N MET A 202 13.48 -3.30 -0.52
CA MET A 202 14.93 -3.50 -0.53
C MET A 202 15.54 -3.75 -1.93
N MET A 203 14.74 -3.99 -2.96
CA MET A 203 15.24 -4.15 -4.32
C MET A 203 15.00 -2.93 -5.22
N MET A 204 14.42 -1.84 -4.67
CA MET A 204 14.03 -0.68 -5.47
C MET A 204 15.21 0.03 -6.14
N ARG A 205 16.41 -0.02 -5.58
CA ARG A 205 17.59 0.62 -6.16
C ARG A 205 18.01 0.00 -7.50
N LYS A 206 17.77 -1.30 -7.66
CA LYS A 206 18.09 -2.03 -8.90
C LYS A 206 16.92 -2.11 -9.86
N TYR A 207 15.71 -2.36 -9.34
CA TYR A 207 14.56 -2.74 -10.15
C TYR A 207 13.41 -1.71 -10.13
N GLY A 208 13.61 -0.57 -9.47
CA GLY A 208 12.55 0.42 -9.31
C GLY A 208 11.51 0.03 -8.26
N LEU A 209 10.43 0.76 -8.24
CA LEU A 209 9.28 0.53 -7.37
C LEU A 209 8.43 -0.65 -7.89
N SER A 210 7.47 -1.11 -7.08
CA SER A 210 6.52 -2.14 -7.55
C SER A 210 5.78 -1.69 -8.82
N ILE A 211 5.39 -0.41 -8.88
CA ILE A 211 4.66 0.16 -10.03
C ILE A 211 5.46 0.16 -11.34
N ASP A 212 6.78 0.22 -11.27
CA ASP A 212 7.65 0.17 -12.46
C ASP A 212 7.64 -1.24 -13.11
N ASN A 213 7.19 -2.23 -12.35
CA ASN A 213 7.11 -3.62 -12.75
C ASN A 213 5.66 -4.11 -12.98
N ILE A 214 4.67 -3.21 -12.98
CA ILE A 214 3.27 -3.52 -13.29
C ILE A 214 3.04 -3.35 -14.79
N ILE A 215 2.55 -4.42 -15.45
CA ILE A 215 2.32 -4.46 -16.89
C ILE A 215 0.84 -4.45 -17.29
N ASN A 216 -0.06 -4.83 -16.36
CA ASN A 216 -1.50 -4.79 -16.57
C ASN A 216 -2.23 -4.74 -15.21
N ALA A 217 -3.52 -4.37 -15.22
CA ALA A 217 -4.39 -4.42 -14.05
C ALA A 217 -5.84 -4.64 -14.49
N GLU A 218 -6.64 -5.21 -13.58
CA GLU A 218 -8.11 -5.26 -13.71
C GLU A 218 -8.72 -4.30 -12.68
N LEU A 219 -9.54 -3.36 -13.14
CA LEU A 219 -10.20 -2.33 -12.34
C LEU A 219 -11.71 -2.41 -12.53
N VAL A 220 -12.46 -2.39 -11.44
CA VAL A 220 -13.91 -2.13 -11.46
C VAL A 220 -14.12 -0.63 -11.27
N ASP A 221 -14.67 0.05 -12.29
CA ASP A 221 -14.93 1.49 -12.25
C ASP A 221 -16.19 1.84 -11.43
N ALA A 222 -16.47 3.13 -11.26
CA ALA A 222 -17.64 3.63 -10.50
C ALA A 222 -19.00 3.19 -11.08
N LYS A 223 -19.04 2.70 -12.33
CA LYS A 223 -20.23 2.14 -12.97
C LYS A 223 -20.32 0.62 -12.84
N GLY A 224 -19.41 -0.01 -12.09
CA GLY A 224 -19.34 -1.46 -11.94
C GLY A 224 -18.80 -2.20 -13.18
N ARG A 225 -18.19 -1.49 -14.14
CA ARG A 225 -17.59 -2.12 -15.34
C ARG A 225 -16.21 -2.62 -15.02
N LEU A 226 -15.90 -3.83 -15.47
CA LEU A 226 -14.54 -4.39 -15.40
C LEU A 226 -13.70 -3.86 -16.56
N LEU A 227 -12.60 -3.21 -16.23
CA LEU A 227 -11.65 -2.62 -17.19
C LEU A 227 -10.28 -3.27 -17.01
N ASN A 228 -9.57 -3.49 -18.11
CA ASN A 228 -8.16 -3.85 -18.15
C ASN A 228 -7.33 -2.66 -18.68
N LYS A 229 -6.00 -2.81 -18.77
CA LYS A 229 -5.10 -1.75 -19.25
C LYS A 229 -5.60 -1.11 -20.56
N THR A 230 -6.03 -1.90 -21.53
CA THR A 230 -6.48 -1.41 -22.83
C THR A 230 -7.79 -0.64 -22.72
N THR A 231 -8.76 -1.17 -21.96
CA THR A 231 -10.11 -0.60 -21.88
C THR A 231 -10.23 0.54 -20.87
N MET A 232 -9.32 0.64 -19.88
CA MET A 232 -9.27 1.79 -18.98
C MET A 232 -8.50 2.99 -19.57
N GLY A 233 -7.68 2.77 -20.58
CA GLY A 233 -6.83 3.79 -21.20
C GLY A 233 -5.55 4.07 -20.39
N GLU A 234 -4.61 4.78 -21.04
CA GLU A 234 -3.28 5.02 -20.46
C GLU A 234 -3.33 5.94 -19.26
N ASP A 235 -4.19 6.96 -19.25
CA ASP A 235 -4.30 7.93 -18.15
C ASP A 235 -4.74 7.26 -16.84
N VAL A 236 -5.78 6.42 -16.89
CA VAL A 236 -6.25 5.69 -15.69
C VAL A 236 -5.21 4.65 -15.29
N PHE A 237 -4.61 3.92 -16.25
CA PHE A 237 -3.57 2.94 -15.95
C PHE A 237 -2.33 3.59 -15.34
N TRP A 238 -1.97 4.80 -15.76
CA TRP A 238 -0.92 5.59 -15.12
C TRP A 238 -1.33 6.02 -13.70
N ALA A 239 -2.54 6.56 -13.55
CA ALA A 239 -3.02 7.13 -12.29
C ALA A 239 -3.12 6.09 -11.16
N ILE A 240 -3.59 4.86 -11.44
CA ILE A 240 -3.68 3.81 -10.42
C ILE A 240 -2.31 3.29 -9.95
N ARG A 241 -1.23 3.57 -10.67
CA ARG A 241 0.15 3.19 -10.34
C ARG A 241 0.87 4.30 -9.60
N GLY A 242 0.51 4.53 -8.34
CA GLY A 242 1.11 5.52 -7.45
C GLY A 242 0.15 6.62 -6.99
N GLY A 243 -0.88 6.94 -7.77
CA GLY A 243 -1.89 7.95 -7.43
C GLY A 243 -3.03 7.45 -6.53
N GLY A 244 -3.02 6.18 -6.13
CA GLY A 244 -4.04 5.58 -5.28
C GLY A 244 -5.22 5.02 -6.09
N GLY A 245 -5.21 3.71 -6.34
CA GLY A 245 -6.23 3.02 -7.15
C GLY A 245 -7.65 3.26 -6.66
N GLY A 246 -7.86 3.36 -5.35
CA GLY A 246 -9.16 3.61 -4.73
C GLY A 246 -9.84 4.93 -5.11
N SER A 247 -9.10 5.90 -5.68
CA SER A 247 -9.66 7.15 -6.19
C SER A 247 -10.29 7.00 -7.59
N PHE A 248 -9.99 5.91 -8.30
CA PHE A 248 -10.43 5.67 -9.68
C PHE A 248 -11.37 4.48 -9.81
N GLY A 249 -11.51 3.67 -8.76
CA GLY A 249 -12.33 2.48 -8.71
C GLY A 249 -11.77 1.44 -7.76
N VAL A 250 -12.12 0.16 -7.97
CA VAL A 250 -11.61 -0.96 -7.19
C VAL A 250 -10.68 -1.78 -8.07
N VAL A 251 -9.37 -1.66 -7.87
CA VAL A 251 -8.42 -2.55 -8.55
C VAL A 251 -8.53 -3.94 -7.95
N VAL A 252 -8.91 -4.93 -8.74
CA VAL A 252 -9.14 -6.31 -8.29
C VAL A 252 -7.95 -7.21 -8.52
N LYS A 253 -7.14 -6.93 -9.57
CA LYS A 253 -5.94 -7.70 -9.92
C LYS A 253 -4.85 -6.84 -10.55
N TRP A 254 -3.63 -7.33 -10.42
CA TRP A 254 -2.43 -6.77 -11.02
C TRP A 254 -1.64 -7.84 -11.75
N GLN A 255 -1.13 -7.52 -12.94
CA GLN A 255 -0.13 -8.34 -13.63
C GLN A 255 1.22 -7.67 -13.50
N VAL A 256 2.21 -8.42 -13.03
CA VAL A 256 3.54 -7.91 -12.75
C VAL A 256 4.61 -8.69 -13.50
N THR A 257 5.71 -8.02 -13.83
CA THR A 257 6.95 -8.65 -14.30
C THR A 257 7.79 -9.04 -13.10
N LEU A 258 8.24 -10.29 -13.07
CA LEU A 258 9.17 -10.79 -12.06
C LEU A 258 10.61 -10.46 -12.47
N VAL A 259 11.42 -10.09 -11.48
CA VAL A 259 12.81 -9.69 -11.71
C VAL A 259 13.78 -10.81 -11.37
N PRO A 260 14.93 -10.92 -12.08
CA PRO A 260 15.93 -11.93 -11.75
C PRO A 260 16.60 -11.62 -10.40
N VAL A 261 16.80 -12.65 -9.59
CA VAL A 261 17.59 -12.61 -8.35
C VAL A 261 18.64 -13.71 -8.39
N PRO A 262 19.82 -13.51 -7.79
CA PRO A 262 20.81 -14.57 -7.71
C PRO A 262 20.30 -15.70 -6.79
N PRO A 263 20.80 -16.94 -6.94
CA PRO A 263 20.38 -18.08 -6.12
C PRO A 263 20.69 -17.87 -4.63
N SER A 264 21.70 -17.03 -4.32
CA SER A 264 22.04 -16.61 -2.98
C SER A 264 22.15 -15.08 -2.92
N VAL A 265 21.54 -14.49 -1.89
CA VAL A 265 21.64 -13.08 -1.52
C VAL A 265 22.25 -12.96 -0.14
N THR A 266 22.84 -11.81 0.15
CA THR A 266 23.41 -11.53 1.48
C THR A 266 22.56 -10.52 2.22
N VAL A 267 22.23 -10.83 3.47
CA VAL A 267 21.60 -9.89 4.41
C VAL A 267 22.49 -9.63 5.60
N PHE A 268 22.39 -8.44 6.18
CA PHE A 268 23.04 -8.13 7.45
C PHE A 268 22.20 -7.17 8.30
N ASN A 269 22.49 -7.15 9.60
CA ASN A 269 21.97 -6.18 10.54
C ASN A 269 23.09 -5.80 11.51
N VAL A 270 23.70 -4.63 11.32
CA VAL A 270 24.78 -4.09 12.14
C VAL A 270 24.27 -2.87 12.91
N SER A 271 24.56 -2.81 14.21
CA SER A 271 24.04 -1.77 15.09
C SER A 271 25.18 -0.95 15.69
N VAL A 272 25.00 0.39 15.67
CA VAL A 272 25.93 1.36 16.25
C VAL A 272 25.20 2.20 17.29
N SER A 273 25.75 2.33 18.51
CA SER A 273 25.20 3.20 19.56
C SER A 273 25.65 4.65 19.38
N LEU A 274 24.95 5.60 20.06
CA LEU A 274 25.38 7.01 20.08
C LEU A 274 26.80 7.17 20.57
N GLY A 275 27.22 6.45 21.61
CA GLY A 275 28.61 6.49 22.13
C GLY A 275 29.65 5.89 21.19
N GLN A 276 29.23 5.17 20.15
CA GLN A 276 30.10 4.61 19.11
C GLN A 276 30.07 5.44 17.80
N GLY A 277 29.53 6.66 17.82
CA GLY A 277 29.50 7.55 16.66
C GLY A 277 28.33 7.29 15.69
N ALA A 278 27.18 6.80 16.19
CA ALA A 278 26.01 6.53 15.34
C ALA A 278 25.59 7.72 14.47
N VAL A 279 25.69 8.98 15.00
CA VAL A 279 25.30 10.18 14.25
C VAL A 279 26.19 10.34 13.00
N ASP A 280 27.49 10.21 13.16
CA ASP A 280 28.45 10.37 12.05
C ASP A 280 28.25 9.29 10.98
N VAL A 281 28.02 8.03 11.41
CA VAL A 281 27.79 6.91 10.48
C VAL A 281 26.48 7.07 9.73
N VAL A 282 25.39 7.55 10.39
CA VAL A 282 24.10 7.84 9.73
C VAL A 282 24.23 9.00 8.74
N THR A 283 24.94 10.08 9.13
CA THR A 283 25.21 11.21 8.24
C THR A 283 26.01 10.76 7.01
N LYS A 284 27.05 9.97 7.22
CA LYS A 284 27.83 9.38 6.12
C LYS A 284 26.98 8.48 5.22
N TRP A 285 26.08 7.67 5.80
CA TRP A 285 25.16 6.83 5.03
C TRP A 285 24.27 7.65 4.09
N GLN A 286 23.75 8.80 4.55
CA GLN A 286 22.97 9.71 3.70
C GLN A 286 23.79 10.25 2.52
N GLN A 287 25.07 10.54 2.74
CA GLN A 287 25.97 11.07 1.72
C GLN A 287 26.40 10.01 0.69
N VAL A 288 26.79 8.82 1.14
CA VAL A 288 27.33 7.78 0.26
C VAL A 288 26.25 6.85 -0.30
N GLY A 289 25.09 6.79 0.32
CA GLY A 289 23.98 5.92 -0.09
C GLY A 289 23.63 6.00 -1.59
N PRO A 290 23.50 7.20 -2.20
CA PRO A 290 23.21 7.32 -3.63
C PRO A 290 24.29 6.71 -4.53
N THR A 291 25.56 6.69 -4.11
CA THR A 291 26.70 6.21 -4.90
C THR A 291 27.01 4.72 -4.74
N MET A 292 26.33 4.05 -3.79
CA MET A 292 26.50 2.62 -3.55
C MET A 292 26.03 1.79 -4.75
N PRO A 293 26.57 0.57 -4.96
CA PRO A 293 26.08 -0.34 -6.00
C PRO A 293 24.57 -0.52 -5.94
N ARG A 294 23.91 -0.57 -7.09
CA ARG A 294 22.45 -0.75 -7.15
C ARG A 294 21.97 -2.08 -6.57
N ASP A 295 22.86 -3.09 -6.53
CA ASP A 295 22.60 -4.39 -5.92
C ASP A 295 22.53 -4.35 -4.38
N LEU A 296 22.96 -3.25 -3.76
CA LEU A 296 22.96 -3.05 -2.32
C LEU A 296 21.91 -2.01 -1.91
N SER A 297 20.99 -2.43 -1.06
CA SER A 297 20.06 -1.54 -0.36
C SER A 297 20.30 -1.61 1.14
N ILE A 298 20.52 -0.46 1.76
CA ILE A 298 20.68 -0.33 3.21
C ILE A 298 19.60 0.59 3.73
N ARG A 299 18.81 0.13 4.69
CA ARG A 299 17.93 0.99 5.50
C ARG A 299 18.53 1.20 6.89
N VAL A 300 18.25 2.34 7.48
CA VAL A 300 18.67 2.64 8.85
C VAL A 300 17.43 2.78 9.73
N LEU A 301 17.39 2.04 10.83
CA LEU A 301 16.37 2.15 11.88
C LEU A 301 17.00 2.79 13.11
N ILE A 302 16.41 3.89 13.57
CA ILE A 302 16.89 4.59 14.77
C ILE A 302 15.96 4.25 15.92
N LYS A 303 16.46 3.50 16.91
CA LYS A 303 15.72 3.07 18.10
C LYS A 303 16.64 3.09 19.32
N ASN A 304 16.11 3.57 20.46
CA ASN A 304 16.79 3.44 21.77
C ASN A 304 18.26 3.90 21.75
N LYS A 305 18.56 5.07 21.17
CA LYS A 305 19.90 5.63 21.05
C LYS A 305 20.88 4.75 20.24
N ARG A 306 20.37 3.95 19.31
CA ARG A 306 21.13 3.12 18.37
C ARG A 306 20.65 3.34 16.96
N ALA A 307 21.53 3.19 16.00
CA ALA A 307 21.25 3.08 14.57
C ALA A 307 21.51 1.64 14.12
N GLU A 308 20.49 0.98 13.58
CA GLU A 308 20.58 -0.37 13.01
C GLU A 308 20.62 -0.26 11.49
N PHE A 309 21.72 -0.71 10.89
CA PHE A 309 21.94 -0.77 9.45
C PHE A 309 21.53 -2.15 8.96
N GLN A 310 20.36 -2.23 8.35
CA GLN A 310 19.82 -3.47 7.79
C GLN A 310 19.90 -3.42 6.27
N ALA A 311 20.41 -4.49 5.67
CA ALA A 311 20.64 -4.51 4.23
C ALA A 311 20.22 -5.81 3.55
N LEU A 312 19.96 -5.65 2.25
CA LEU A 312 19.91 -6.72 1.26
C LEU A 312 20.92 -6.41 0.16
N PHE A 313 21.78 -7.36 -0.10
CA PHE A 313 22.72 -7.34 -1.23
C PHE A 313 22.41 -8.51 -2.17
N LEU A 314 22.21 -8.21 -3.44
CA LEU A 314 21.95 -9.22 -4.48
C LEU A 314 23.26 -9.87 -4.97
N GLY A 315 23.93 -10.55 -4.07
CA GLY A 315 25.23 -11.20 -4.28
C GLY A 315 25.77 -11.86 -3.02
N THR A 316 27.00 -12.36 -3.08
CA THR A 316 27.66 -13.06 -1.99
C THR A 316 28.29 -12.11 -0.97
N CYS A 317 28.52 -12.58 0.24
CA CYS A 317 29.25 -11.83 1.27
C CYS A 317 30.65 -11.43 0.82
N GLU A 318 31.33 -12.32 0.11
CA GLU A 318 32.68 -12.05 -0.42
C GLU A 318 32.71 -10.81 -1.33
N ALA A 319 31.71 -10.67 -2.20
CA ALA A 319 31.56 -9.49 -3.05
C ALA A 319 31.12 -8.23 -2.27
N LEU A 320 30.40 -8.39 -1.15
CA LEU A 320 29.94 -7.29 -0.31
C LEU A 320 31.03 -6.70 0.57
N LEU A 321 31.92 -7.52 1.12
CA LEU A 321 32.96 -7.09 2.06
C LEU A 321 33.82 -5.90 1.58
N PRO A 322 34.37 -5.88 0.36
CA PRO A 322 35.15 -4.73 -0.11
C PRO A 322 34.31 -3.46 -0.26
N VAL A 323 33.04 -3.60 -0.62
CA VAL A 323 32.10 -2.47 -0.73
C VAL A 323 31.85 -1.82 0.63
N MET A 324 31.58 -2.63 1.65
CA MET A 324 31.33 -2.15 3.01
C MET A 324 32.59 -1.55 3.64
N ASN A 325 33.73 -2.21 3.53
CA ASN A 325 34.99 -1.75 4.11
C ASN A 325 35.50 -0.44 3.46
N LYS A 326 35.23 -0.23 2.17
CA LYS A 326 35.53 1.04 1.49
C LYS A 326 34.63 2.18 1.94
N ASN A 327 33.34 1.93 2.05
CA ASN A 327 32.35 3.00 2.26
C ASN A 327 31.99 3.23 3.73
N PHE A 328 32.09 2.19 4.57
CA PHE A 328 31.72 2.22 6.00
C PHE A 328 32.74 1.51 6.88
N PRO A 329 34.03 1.91 6.85
CA PRO A 329 35.07 1.29 7.72
C PRO A 329 34.72 1.40 9.21
N GLU A 330 33.92 2.40 9.59
CA GLU A 330 33.43 2.64 10.97
C GLU A 330 32.56 1.50 11.49
N LEU A 331 31.84 0.81 10.60
CA LEU A 331 31.01 -0.34 10.96
C LEU A 331 31.84 -1.59 11.28
N ARG A 332 33.14 -1.61 10.94
CA ARG A 332 34.06 -2.76 11.11
C ARG A 332 33.44 -4.06 10.57
N PHE A 333 32.74 -3.93 9.46
CA PHE A 333 31.98 -5.00 8.83
C PHE A 333 32.87 -6.16 8.43
N ASN A 334 32.47 -7.35 8.77
CA ASN A 334 33.25 -8.56 8.51
C ASN A 334 32.36 -9.76 8.12
N ARG A 335 33.00 -10.90 7.81
CA ARG A 335 32.26 -12.10 7.33
C ARG A 335 31.22 -12.61 8.32
N SER A 336 31.40 -12.44 9.62
CA SER A 336 30.45 -12.92 10.63
C SER A 336 29.15 -12.12 10.66
N ASP A 337 29.15 -10.90 10.11
CA ASP A 337 27.96 -10.06 10.01
C ASP A 337 27.05 -10.49 8.86
N CYS A 338 27.59 -11.21 7.88
CA CYS A 338 26.85 -11.69 6.72
C CYS A 338 25.99 -12.92 7.03
N ARG A 339 24.80 -12.94 6.41
CA ARG A 339 23.97 -14.14 6.30
C ARG A 339 23.61 -14.35 4.84
N GLU A 340 24.10 -15.42 4.24
CA GLU A 340 23.78 -15.83 2.87
C GLU A 340 22.57 -16.76 2.88
N MET A 341 21.59 -16.47 2.04
CA MET A 341 20.33 -17.22 1.96
C MET A 341 19.63 -16.97 0.63
N THR A 342 18.53 -17.66 0.34
CA THR A 342 17.71 -17.35 -0.84
C THR A 342 16.98 -16.01 -0.65
N TRP A 343 16.60 -15.37 -1.78
CA TRP A 343 15.79 -14.15 -1.71
C TRP A 343 14.49 -14.35 -0.90
N LEU A 344 13.82 -15.50 -1.05
CA LEU A 344 12.62 -15.83 -0.28
C LEU A 344 12.89 -15.81 1.24
N GLN A 345 13.98 -16.42 1.68
CA GLN A 345 14.35 -16.46 3.10
C GLN A 345 14.74 -15.05 3.63
N SER A 346 15.28 -14.18 2.77
CA SER A 346 15.68 -12.84 3.19
C SER A 346 14.48 -11.94 3.59
N ALA A 347 13.31 -12.16 3.01
CA ALA A 347 12.13 -11.35 3.27
C ALA A 347 11.66 -11.45 4.74
N PRO A 348 11.36 -12.63 5.31
CA PRO A 348 11.01 -12.73 6.72
C PRO A 348 12.19 -12.38 7.63
N TYR A 349 13.44 -12.76 7.27
CA TYR A 349 14.63 -12.46 8.07
C TYR A 349 14.78 -10.95 8.33
N ILE A 350 14.66 -10.11 7.29
CA ILE A 350 14.85 -8.65 7.41
C ILE A 350 13.72 -8.01 8.23
N TYR A 351 12.51 -8.52 8.14
CA TYR A 351 11.34 -7.89 8.75
C TYR A 351 10.97 -8.48 10.11
N LEU A 352 10.90 -9.81 10.23
CA LEU A 352 10.51 -10.51 11.45
C LEU A 352 11.71 -10.89 12.34
N GLY A 353 12.92 -10.91 11.77
CA GLY A 353 14.14 -11.23 12.50
C GLY A 353 14.71 -12.62 12.20
N LYS A 354 15.84 -12.93 12.84
CA LYS A 354 16.67 -14.11 12.53
C LYS A 354 16.00 -15.47 12.76
N ASP A 355 15.01 -15.52 13.64
CA ASP A 355 14.35 -16.78 14.04
C ASP A 355 13.06 -17.03 13.23
N SER A 356 12.80 -16.21 12.19
CA SER A 356 11.64 -16.35 11.31
C SER A 356 11.84 -17.40 10.22
N SER A 357 10.73 -18.01 9.81
CA SER A 357 10.67 -18.96 8.68
C SER A 357 9.95 -18.37 7.47
N VAL A 358 10.04 -19.01 6.32
CA VAL A 358 9.34 -18.57 5.11
C VAL A 358 7.82 -18.74 5.24
N GLU A 359 7.35 -19.69 6.08
CA GLU A 359 5.94 -19.92 6.38
C GLU A 359 5.32 -18.74 7.16
N ASP A 360 6.13 -17.98 7.91
CA ASP A 360 5.67 -16.78 8.62
C ASP A 360 5.14 -15.71 7.65
N LEU A 361 5.57 -15.75 6.38
CA LEU A 361 5.06 -14.88 5.33
C LEU A 361 3.56 -15.09 5.04
N LEU A 362 3.02 -16.26 5.35
CA LEU A 362 1.61 -16.60 5.13
C LEU A 362 0.70 -16.18 6.30
N LYS A 363 1.26 -15.73 7.41
CA LYS A 363 0.50 -15.28 8.58
C LYS A 363 -0.10 -13.91 8.34
N ARG A 364 -1.43 -13.85 8.21
CA ARG A 364 -2.17 -12.60 8.02
C ARG A 364 -2.40 -11.81 9.32
N ASN A 365 -2.41 -12.49 10.47
CA ASN A 365 -2.74 -11.96 11.79
C ASN A 365 -1.49 -11.78 12.65
N THR A 366 -0.54 -10.96 12.21
CA THR A 366 0.56 -10.56 13.08
C THR A 366 0.17 -9.28 13.82
N SER A 367 -0.12 -9.42 15.10
CA SER A 367 -0.57 -8.36 16.02
C SER A 367 0.54 -7.43 16.52
N THR A 368 1.71 -7.40 15.88
CA THR A 368 2.90 -6.80 16.48
C THR A 368 3.58 -5.80 15.56
N PHE A 369 2.93 -4.66 15.28
CA PHE A 369 3.59 -3.64 14.45
C PHE A 369 3.58 -2.21 15.01
N PHE A 370 3.18 -2.01 16.28
CA PHE A 370 3.40 -0.70 16.95
C PHE A 370 3.71 -0.88 18.43
#